data_2f398d69160568333d57992e8b973a09
#
_entry.id   2f398d69160568333d57992e8b973a09
#
_cell.length_a   1.000
_cell.length_b   1.000
_cell.length_c   1.000
_cell.angle_alpha   90.00
_cell.angle_beta   90.00
_cell.angle_gamma   90.00
#
_symmetry.space_group_name_H-M   'P 1'
#
loop_
_entity.id
_entity.type
_entity.pdbx_description
1 polymer ?
#
loop_
_entity_poly.entity_id
_entity_poly.type
_entity_poly.pdbx_seq_one_letter_code
_entity_poly.pdbx_strand_id
1 'polypeptide(L)'
;MNDASLILRKPVVNASIYQFEGQVTVFKPFEGPCYRCLFPEPPPVELAPSCSEGGVLGVLPGIVGTLQTNEAIKLAAEIGDPLVGRLLLFDALATEFSEVKIERRADCPVCGEHPTITEYIDYVEFCAR
;
A
#
# COMPACT_ATOMS: atom_id res chain seq x y z
N MET A 1 -1.45 10.36 -0.72
CA MET A 1 -1.67 9.75 0.63
C MET A 1 -0.36 9.29 1.28
N ASN A 2 0.48 8.50 0.64
CA ASN A 2 1.77 8.03 1.21
C ASN A 2 2.67 9.17 1.72
N ASP A 3 2.94 10.18 0.90
CA ASP A 3 3.85 11.27 1.28
C ASP A 3 3.27 12.09 2.45
N ALA A 4 1.94 12.32 2.47
CA ALA A 4 1.26 12.93 3.60
C ALA A 4 1.40 12.10 4.89
N SER A 5 1.33 10.78 4.79
CA SER A 5 1.53 9.87 5.93
C SER A 5 2.91 10.06 6.56
N LEU A 6 3.96 10.16 5.74
CA LEU A 6 5.32 10.39 6.24
C LEU A 6 5.52 11.79 6.83
N ILE A 7 5.02 12.83 6.16
CA ILE A 7 5.09 14.21 6.64
C ILE A 7 4.36 14.36 7.97
N LEU A 8 3.16 13.79 8.09
CA LEU A 8 2.32 13.86 9.30
C LEU A 8 2.66 12.77 10.33
N ARG A 9 3.59 11.87 10.03
CA ARG A 9 3.96 10.71 10.87
C ARG A 9 2.74 9.86 11.29
N LYS A 10 1.81 9.63 10.36
CA LYS A 10 0.61 8.81 10.59
C LYS A 10 0.67 7.53 9.79
N PRO A 11 0.35 6.36 10.38
CA PRO A 11 0.32 5.11 9.62
C PRO A 11 -0.82 5.12 8.59
N VAL A 12 -0.61 4.35 7.53
CA VAL A 12 -1.63 4.09 6.50
C VAL A 12 -1.86 2.60 6.39
N VAL A 13 -3.09 2.17 6.57
CA VAL A 13 -3.51 0.81 6.22
C VAL A 13 -3.87 0.83 4.73
N ASN A 14 -2.98 0.29 3.92
CA ASN A 14 -3.13 0.26 2.46
C ASN A 14 -3.77 -1.05 2.03
N ALA A 15 -4.75 -0.97 1.15
CA ALA A 15 -5.34 -2.12 0.50
C ALA A 15 -5.64 -1.80 -0.96
N SER A 16 -5.53 -2.79 -1.82
CA SER A 16 -5.96 -2.70 -3.21
C SER A 16 -6.56 -4.02 -3.68
N ILE A 17 -7.39 -3.92 -4.70
CA ILE A 17 -8.07 -5.05 -5.34
C ILE A 17 -7.99 -4.88 -6.85
N TYR A 18 -7.82 -5.99 -7.56
CA TYR A 18 -7.86 -6.02 -9.01
C TYR A 18 -8.34 -7.40 -9.48
N GLN A 19 -9.33 -7.44 -10.36
CA GLN A 19 -9.93 -8.68 -10.88
C GLN A 19 -10.34 -9.65 -9.75
N PHE A 20 -9.51 -10.65 -9.47
CA PHE A 20 -9.73 -11.70 -8.47
C PHE A 20 -8.72 -11.65 -7.33
N GLU A 21 -7.86 -10.66 -7.30
CA GLU A 21 -6.79 -10.53 -6.34
C GLU A 21 -7.00 -9.34 -5.40
N GLY A 22 -6.59 -9.51 -4.16
CA GLY A 22 -6.56 -8.46 -3.14
C GLY A 22 -5.23 -8.42 -2.41
N GLN A 23 -4.87 -7.25 -1.91
CA GLN A 23 -3.67 -7.11 -1.09
C GLN A 23 -3.89 -6.10 0.03
N VAL A 24 -3.24 -6.36 1.17
CA VAL A 24 -3.29 -5.49 2.36
C VAL A 24 -1.90 -5.38 2.96
N THR A 25 -1.52 -4.19 3.38
CA THR A 25 -0.29 -3.92 4.14
C THR A 25 -0.45 -2.69 5.02
N VAL A 26 0.45 -2.52 5.98
CA VAL A 26 0.52 -1.32 6.82
C VAL A 26 1.83 -0.59 6.53
N PHE A 27 1.72 0.65 6.09
CA PHE A 27 2.84 1.57 5.99
C PHE A 27 2.91 2.41 7.28
N LYS A 28 3.91 2.13 8.11
CA LYS A 28 4.15 2.87 9.37
C LYS A 28 5.41 3.70 9.20
N PRO A 29 5.30 5.04 9.20
CA PRO A 29 6.41 5.93 8.91
C PRO A 29 7.65 5.63 9.78
N PHE A 30 8.80 5.44 9.14
CA PHE A 30 10.12 5.21 9.72
C PHE A 30 10.31 3.89 10.48
N GLU A 31 9.24 3.09 10.71
CA GLU A 31 9.32 1.77 11.33
C GLU A 31 9.32 0.63 10.29
N GLY A 32 8.88 0.91 9.08
CA GLY A 32 8.83 -0.05 7.98
C GLY A 32 8.97 0.63 6.62
N PRO A 33 8.73 -0.10 5.52
CA PRO A 33 8.69 0.47 4.18
C PRO A 33 7.52 1.44 4.04
N CYS A 34 7.63 2.36 3.08
CA CYS A 34 6.50 3.16 2.60
C CYS A 34 6.04 2.68 1.22
N TYR A 35 4.95 3.22 0.71
CA TYR A 35 4.43 2.87 -0.61
C TYR A 35 5.47 3.04 -1.72
N ARG A 36 6.29 4.10 -1.68
CA ARG A 36 7.36 4.34 -2.67
C ARG A 36 8.56 3.39 -2.54
N CYS A 37 8.67 2.62 -1.48
CA CYS A 37 9.64 1.53 -1.41
C CYS A 37 9.26 0.38 -2.35
N LEU A 38 7.96 0.16 -2.56
CA LEU A 38 7.43 -0.85 -3.49
C LEU A 38 7.26 -0.28 -4.89
N PHE A 39 6.68 0.91 -4.98
CA PHE A 39 6.30 1.58 -6.22
C PHE A 39 6.91 2.98 -6.26
N PRO A 40 8.19 3.13 -6.65
CA PRO A 40 8.88 4.42 -6.66
C PRO A 40 8.28 5.40 -7.66
N GLU A 41 7.76 4.90 -8.77
CA GLU A 41 7.16 5.66 -9.86
C GLU A 41 5.75 5.14 -10.18
N PRO A 42 4.83 5.98 -10.67
CA PRO A 42 3.55 5.51 -11.14
C PRO A 42 3.73 4.59 -12.35
N PRO A 43 2.89 3.54 -12.49
CA PRO A 43 2.96 2.69 -13.67
C PRO A 43 2.57 3.49 -14.93
N PRO A 44 3.09 3.12 -16.12
CA PRO A 44 2.59 3.66 -17.38
C PRO A 44 1.07 3.47 -17.48
N VAL A 45 0.39 4.45 -18.08
CA VAL A 45 -1.09 4.45 -18.17
C VAL A 45 -1.62 3.18 -18.85
N GLU A 46 -0.89 2.65 -19.81
CA GLU A 46 -1.24 1.43 -20.55
C GLU A 46 -1.21 0.15 -19.69
N LEU A 47 -0.44 0.19 -18.60
CA LEU A 47 -0.30 -0.92 -17.64
C LEU A 47 -1.17 -0.77 -16.39
N ALA A 48 -1.97 0.30 -16.31
CA ALA A 48 -2.85 0.57 -15.19
C ALA A 48 -4.32 0.69 -15.66
N PRO A 49 -4.92 -0.42 -16.17
CA PRO A 49 -6.30 -0.39 -16.62
C PRO A 49 -7.24 -0.03 -15.46
N SER A 50 -8.29 0.70 -15.78
CA SER A 50 -9.31 1.05 -14.80
C SER A 50 -10.11 -0.18 -14.34
N CYS A 51 -10.73 -0.10 -13.16
CA CYS A 51 -11.61 -1.16 -12.67
C CYS A 51 -12.79 -1.45 -13.61
N SER A 52 -13.20 -0.47 -14.42
CA SER A 52 -14.25 -0.63 -15.42
C SER A 52 -13.79 -1.46 -16.63
N GLU A 53 -12.49 -1.50 -16.91
CA GLU A 53 -11.90 -2.29 -18.00
C GLU A 53 -11.49 -3.68 -17.52
N GLY A 54 -10.83 -3.77 -16.37
CA GLY A 54 -10.34 -5.05 -15.82
C GLY A 54 -11.41 -5.84 -15.06
N GLY A 55 -12.43 -5.17 -14.54
CA GLY A 55 -13.42 -5.75 -13.64
C GLY A 55 -12.86 -6.05 -12.25
N VAL A 56 -13.73 -6.32 -11.30
CA VAL A 56 -13.39 -6.76 -9.94
C VAL A 56 -14.47 -7.70 -9.43
N LEU A 57 -14.08 -8.81 -8.83
CA LEU A 57 -15.01 -9.72 -8.16
C LEU A 57 -15.72 -8.99 -7.00
N GLY A 58 -17.05 -8.87 -7.05
CA GLY A 58 -17.84 -8.00 -6.18
C GLY A 58 -17.75 -8.27 -4.68
N VAL A 59 -17.26 -9.45 -4.26
CA VAL A 59 -17.06 -9.80 -2.84
C VAL A 59 -15.69 -9.37 -2.31
N LEU A 60 -14.71 -9.10 -3.19
CA LEU A 60 -13.34 -8.72 -2.79
C LEU A 60 -13.29 -7.45 -1.92
N PRO A 61 -14.03 -6.36 -2.21
CA PRO A 61 -14.04 -5.19 -1.35
C PRO A 61 -14.45 -5.52 0.10
N GLY A 62 -15.40 -6.46 0.28
CA GLY A 62 -15.82 -6.91 1.61
C GLY A 62 -14.70 -7.66 2.35
N ILE A 63 -14.07 -8.63 1.71
CA ILE A 63 -12.98 -9.42 2.29
C ILE A 63 -11.79 -8.53 2.64
N VAL A 64 -11.30 -7.80 1.65
CA VAL A 64 -10.10 -6.96 1.78
C VAL A 64 -10.36 -5.77 2.72
N GLY A 65 -11.53 -5.15 2.66
CA GLY A 65 -11.91 -4.06 3.55
C GLY A 65 -12.04 -4.50 5.02
N THR A 66 -12.49 -5.74 5.27
CA THR A 66 -12.53 -6.30 6.63
C THR A 66 -11.12 -6.55 7.16
N LEU A 67 -10.21 -7.09 6.35
CA LEU A 67 -8.79 -7.24 6.71
C LEU A 67 -8.15 -5.88 7.00
N GLN A 68 -8.42 -4.88 6.16
CA GLN A 68 -7.94 -3.51 6.35
C GLN A 68 -8.45 -2.92 7.68
N THR A 69 -9.71 -3.13 8.01
CA THR A 69 -10.30 -2.70 9.27
C THR A 69 -9.64 -3.39 10.47
N ASN A 70 -9.35 -4.70 10.37
CA ASN A 70 -8.63 -5.43 11.40
C ASN A 70 -7.24 -4.83 11.66
N GLU A 71 -6.49 -4.48 10.62
CA GLU A 71 -5.19 -3.81 10.76
C GLU A 71 -5.32 -2.43 11.42
N ALA A 72 -6.34 -1.66 11.06
CA ALA A 72 -6.62 -0.36 11.68
C ALA A 72 -6.93 -0.49 13.18
N ILE A 73 -7.69 -1.52 13.58
CA ILE A 73 -7.98 -1.80 15.00
C ILE A 73 -6.70 -2.17 15.75
N LYS A 74 -5.86 -3.04 15.18
CA LYS A 74 -4.57 -3.41 15.79
C LYS A 74 -3.69 -2.19 16.06
N LEU A 75 -3.60 -1.29 15.08
CA LEU A 75 -2.85 -0.04 15.24
C LEU A 75 -3.44 0.90 16.29
N ALA A 76 -4.76 1.06 16.30
CA ALA A 76 -5.44 1.99 17.20
C ALA A 76 -5.46 1.50 18.66
N ALA A 77 -5.60 0.19 18.85
CA ALA A 77 -5.62 -0.43 20.18
C ALA A 77 -4.25 -0.89 20.69
N GLU A 78 -3.20 -0.75 19.85
CA GLU A 78 -1.83 -1.21 20.15
C GLU A 78 -1.77 -2.69 20.54
N ILE A 79 -2.50 -3.55 19.81
CA ILE A 79 -2.59 -4.99 20.06
C ILE A 79 -2.15 -5.80 18.83
N GLY A 80 -1.69 -7.02 19.09
CA GLY A 80 -1.31 -7.96 18.04
C GLY A 80 -0.08 -7.51 17.25
N ASP A 81 0.04 -8.03 16.03
CA ASP A 81 1.15 -7.77 15.12
C ASP A 81 0.62 -7.20 13.80
N PRO A 82 0.63 -5.89 13.59
CA PRO A 82 0.21 -5.27 12.33
C PRO A 82 1.09 -5.69 11.15
N LEU A 83 0.57 -5.62 9.93
CA LEU A 83 1.26 -5.98 8.68
C LEU A 83 2.33 -4.95 8.26
N VAL A 84 3.14 -4.48 9.20
CA VAL A 84 4.28 -3.59 8.92
C VAL A 84 5.43 -4.41 8.33
N GLY A 85 5.88 -4.05 7.14
CA GLY A 85 6.93 -4.81 6.44
C GLY A 85 6.46 -6.14 5.85
N ARG A 86 5.14 -6.36 5.81
CA ARG A 86 4.51 -7.57 5.26
C ARG A 86 3.38 -7.18 4.31
N LEU A 87 3.36 -7.76 3.12
CA LEU A 87 2.29 -7.62 2.15
C LEU A 87 1.48 -8.91 2.13
N LEU A 88 0.25 -8.87 2.62
CA LEU A 88 -0.69 -9.97 2.54
C LEU A 88 -1.36 -9.93 1.16
N LEU A 89 -1.30 -11.05 0.45
CA LEU A 89 -1.95 -11.27 -0.84
C LEU A 89 -3.10 -12.26 -0.66
N PHE A 90 -4.20 -12.02 -1.35
CA PHE A 90 -5.36 -12.92 -1.38
C PHE A 90 -5.75 -13.21 -2.83
N ASP A 91 -5.71 -14.49 -3.19
CA ASP A 91 -6.26 -15.02 -4.45
C ASP A 91 -7.67 -15.55 -4.18
N ALA A 92 -8.67 -14.89 -4.76
CA ALA A 92 -10.07 -15.28 -4.56
C ALA A 92 -10.48 -16.51 -5.37
N LEU A 93 -9.77 -16.86 -6.44
CA LEU A 93 -10.07 -18.06 -7.22
C LEU A 93 -9.57 -19.33 -6.51
N ALA A 94 -8.37 -19.27 -5.98
CA ALA A 94 -7.79 -20.37 -5.20
C ALA A 94 -8.25 -20.37 -3.73
N THR A 95 -8.78 -19.24 -3.23
CA THR A 95 -9.08 -18.99 -1.81
C THR A 95 -7.82 -19.13 -0.96
N GLU A 96 -6.71 -18.61 -1.46
CA GLU A 96 -5.40 -18.70 -0.82
C GLU A 96 -4.92 -17.35 -0.33
N PHE A 97 -4.29 -17.36 0.85
CA PHE A 97 -3.54 -16.24 1.39
C PHE A 97 -2.05 -16.55 1.31
N SER A 98 -1.28 -15.58 0.85
CA SER A 98 0.18 -15.62 0.89
C SER A 98 0.72 -14.32 1.46
N GLU A 99 1.92 -14.38 2.03
CA GLU A 99 2.59 -13.22 2.62
C GLU A 99 3.95 -13.02 1.99
N VAL A 100 4.23 -11.78 1.57
CA VAL A 100 5.53 -11.37 1.04
C VAL A 100 6.16 -10.37 2.00
N LYS A 101 7.40 -10.63 2.40
CA LYS A 101 8.17 -9.66 3.17
C LYS A 101 8.57 -8.49 2.29
N ILE A 102 8.33 -7.28 2.77
CA ILE A 102 8.69 -6.04 2.10
C ILE A 102 9.61 -5.22 3.01
N GLU A 103 10.67 -4.67 2.43
CA GLU A 103 11.69 -3.98 3.20
C GLU A 103 11.80 -2.49 2.80
N ARG A 104 12.20 -1.68 3.77
CA ARG A 104 12.48 -0.26 3.52
C ARG A 104 13.73 -0.14 2.66
N ARG A 105 13.65 0.64 1.60
CA ARG A 105 14.78 0.91 0.71
C ARG A 105 15.60 2.09 1.23
N ALA A 106 16.92 1.92 1.28
CA ALA A 106 17.84 2.98 1.69
C ALA A 106 17.83 4.17 0.71
N ASP A 107 17.58 3.92 -0.56
CA ASP A 107 17.51 4.91 -1.64
C ASP A 107 16.09 5.46 -1.89
N CYS A 108 15.11 5.13 -1.02
CA CYS A 108 13.74 5.61 -1.19
C CYS A 108 13.69 7.15 -1.15
N PRO A 109 13.07 7.82 -2.15
CA PRO A 109 13.07 9.29 -2.24
C PRO A 109 12.30 9.98 -1.12
N VAL A 110 11.47 9.24 -0.35
CA VAL A 110 10.64 9.83 0.72
C VAL A 110 11.05 9.36 2.10
N CYS A 111 11.34 8.06 2.28
CA CYS A 111 11.67 7.51 3.60
C CYS A 111 13.09 6.95 3.70
N GLY A 112 13.90 7.02 2.64
CA GLY A 112 15.27 6.52 2.61
C GLY A 112 16.23 7.28 3.54
N GLU A 113 17.52 6.97 3.42
CA GLU A 113 18.57 7.62 4.22
C GLU A 113 18.80 9.08 3.81
N HIS A 114 18.60 9.39 2.52
CA HIS A 114 18.74 10.71 1.94
C HIS A 114 17.48 11.09 1.16
N PRO A 115 16.38 11.42 1.83
CA PRO A 115 15.11 11.70 1.16
C PRO A 115 15.21 13.00 0.35
N THR A 116 14.73 12.96 -0.89
CA THR A 116 14.66 14.10 -1.81
C THR A 116 13.27 14.74 -1.85
N ILE A 117 12.24 14.03 -1.38
CA ILE A 117 10.86 14.50 -1.27
C ILE A 117 10.55 14.67 0.21
N THR A 118 10.64 15.91 0.70
CA THR A 118 10.41 16.27 2.10
C THR A 118 9.14 17.10 2.33
N GLU A 119 8.50 17.53 1.22
CA GLU A 119 7.27 18.31 1.21
C GLU A 119 6.33 17.81 0.11
N TYR A 120 5.14 18.38 0.00
CA TYR A 120 4.20 18.03 -1.06
C TYR A 120 4.74 18.50 -2.43
N ILE A 121 4.74 17.58 -3.40
CA ILE A 121 5.16 17.81 -4.78
C ILE A 121 3.94 18.09 -5.66
N ASP A 122 4.16 18.52 -6.90
CA ASP A 122 3.10 18.56 -7.91
C ASP A 122 2.79 17.12 -8.36
N TYR A 123 1.70 16.57 -7.84
CA TYR A 123 1.27 15.21 -8.17
C TYR A 123 0.69 15.07 -9.58
N VAL A 124 0.21 16.15 -10.17
CA VAL A 124 -0.30 16.15 -11.55
C VAL A 124 0.87 15.96 -12.50
N GLU A 125 1.93 16.76 -12.35
CA GLU A 125 3.15 16.59 -13.13
C GLU A 125 3.82 15.23 -12.89
N PHE A 126 3.88 14.78 -11.62
CA PHE A 126 4.48 13.50 -11.27
C PHE A 126 3.76 12.29 -11.91
N CYS A 127 2.43 12.33 -11.99
CA CYS A 127 1.63 11.25 -12.59
C CYS A 127 1.55 11.33 -14.13
N ALA A 128 1.98 12.45 -14.72
CA ALA A 128 1.98 12.65 -16.18
C ALA A 128 3.28 12.16 -16.86
N ARG A 129 4.25 11.72 -16.07
CA ARG A 129 5.53 11.15 -16.56
C ARG A 129 5.35 9.67 -16.86
#